data_efa7208a6bbfeba71d4bded9ad30a42a
#
_entry.id   efa7208a6bbfeba71d4bded9ad30a42a
#
_cell.length_a   1.000
_cell.length_b   1.000
_cell.length_c   1.000
_cell.angle_alpha   90.00
_cell.angle_beta   90.00
_cell.angle_gamma   90.00
#
_symmetry.space_group_name_H-M   'P 1'
#
loop_
_entity.id
_entity.type
_entity.pdbx_description
1 polymer ?
#
loop_
_entity_poly.entity_id
_entity_poly.type
_entity_poly.pdbx_seq_one_letter_code
_entity_poly.pdbx_strand_id
1 'polypeptide(L)'
;MQRSGLIRNKKLEDAVQDLLKSRARSRIYVYLLKKNGARTEQIIKGTKLHPSTVRETLSQMYDQKLIYRKKIKNQSIGKNPYLYYSISPIALLKKRAYILEENLNKIANLTSGKEKSDDYKPVKINIYERVDQT
;
A
#
# COMPACT_ATOMS: atom_id res chain seq x y z
N MET A 1 16.83 -22.15 -6.67
CA MET A 1 16.45 -21.43 -6.86
C MET A 1 15.93 -20.53 -6.10
N GLN A 2 16.00 -19.76 -6.03
CA GLN A 2 15.60 -18.97 -5.27
C GLN A 2 14.72 -18.13 -5.61
N ARG A 3 13.95 -17.94 -5.47
CA ARG A 3 13.00 -17.22 -5.68
C ARG A 3 12.91 -16.20 -4.76
N SER A 4 12.30 -15.22 -4.99
CA SER A 4 12.04 -14.23 -4.07
C SER A 4 11.17 -14.80 -2.99
N GLY A 5 11.67 -14.94 -1.85
CA GLY A 5 10.90 -15.48 -0.77
C GLY A 5 9.74 -14.60 -0.39
N LEU A 6 9.86 -13.32 -0.66
CA LEU A 6 8.81 -12.38 -0.33
C LEU A 6 7.48 -12.78 -0.92
N ILE A 7 7.48 -13.13 -2.18
CA ILE A 7 6.25 -13.45 -2.88
C ILE A 7 5.68 -14.77 -2.46
N ARG A 8 6.54 -15.69 -2.09
CA ARG A 8 6.10 -17.02 -1.75
C ARG A 8 5.65 -17.18 -0.33
N ASN A 9 5.88 -16.19 0.48
CA ASN A 9 5.54 -16.30 1.89
C ASN A 9 4.06 -16.00 2.08
N LYS A 10 3.28 -17.04 2.31
CA LYS A 10 1.86 -16.87 2.44
C LYS A 10 1.47 -16.01 3.64
N LYS A 11 2.19 -16.14 4.74
CA LYS A 11 1.90 -15.33 5.92
C LYS A 11 2.13 -13.86 5.63
N LEU A 12 3.17 -13.56 4.88
CA LEU A 12 3.44 -12.19 4.51
C LEU A 12 2.36 -11.65 3.58
N GLU A 13 1.96 -12.45 2.61
CA GLU A 13 0.89 -12.05 1.71
C GLU A 13 -0.40 -11.79 2.46
N ASP A 14 -0.72 -12.65 3.42
CA ASP A 14 -1.91 -12.47 4.22
C ASP A 14 -1.83 -11.18 5.03
N ALA A 15 -0.67 -10.89 5.58
CA ALA A 15 -0.49 -9.67 6.36
C ALA A 15 -0.70 -8.43 5.49
N VAL A 16 -0.14 -8.45 4.29
CA VAL A 16 -0.32 -7.31 3.38
C VAL A 16 -1.77 -7.18 2.97
N GLN A 17 -2.43 -8.30 2.71
CA GLN A 17 -3.83 -8.26 2.33
C GLN A 17 -4.70 -7.73 3.46
N ASP A 18 -4.42 -8.11 4.69
CA ASP A 18 -5.15 -7.58 5.83
C ASP A 18 -4.96 -6.07 5.94
N LEU A 19 -3.75 -5.63 5.72
CA LEU A 19 -3.43 -4.21 5.86
C LEU A 19 -4.10 -3.39 4.77
N LEU A 20 -4.09 -3.87 3.55
CA LEU A 20 -4.64 -3.13 2.42
C LEU A 20 -6.10 -3.44 2.16
N LYS A 21 -6.65 -4.44 2.84
CA LYS A 21 -8.07 -4.79 2.77
C LYS A 21 -8.52 -5.18 1.38
N SER A 22 -7.63 -5.71 0.56
CA SER A 22 -7.98 -6.06 -0.80
C SER A 22 -6.91 -6.95 -1.38
N ARG A 23 -7.35 -8.04 -1.98
CA ARG A 23 -6.43 -8.94 -2.65
C ARG A 23 -5.76 -8.27 -3.85
N ALA A 24 -6.54 -7.53 -4.61
CA ALA A 24 -5.99 -6.85 -5.78
C ALA A 24 -4.95 -5.81 -5.39
N ARG A 25 -5.25 -5.00 -4.37
CA ARG A 25 -4.30 -4.00 -3.92
C ARG A 25 -3.03 -4.65 -3.40
N SER A 26 -3.20 -5.71 -2.66
CA SER A 26 -2.07 -6.42 -2.09
C SER A 26 -1.16 -6.96 -3.19
N ARG A 27 -1.73 -7.61 -4.18
CA ARG A 27 -0.95 -8.17 -5.27
C ARG A 27 -0.20 -7.10 -6.05
N ILE A 28 -0.88 -6.01 -6.33
CA ILE A 28 -0.24 -4.93 -7.08
C ILE A 28 0.86 -4.28 -6.25
N TYR A 29 0.60 -4.05 -4.97
CA TYR A 29 1.60 -3.44 -4.11
C TYR A 29 2.88 -4.28 -4.06
N VAL A 30 2.73 -5.57 -3.81
CA VAL A 30 3.89 -6.46 -3.71
C VAL A 30 4.61 -6.58 -5.05
N TYR A 31 3.85 -6.67 -6.13
CA TYR A 31 4.46 -6.77 -7.45
C TYR A 31 5.30 -5.53 -7.76
N LEU A 32 4.76 -4.35 -7.51
CA LEU A 32 5.50 -3.12 -7.78
C LEU A 32 6.72 -2.97 -6.89
N LEU A 33 6.60 -3.41 -5.65
CA LEU A 33 7.72 -3.36 -4.74
C LEU A 33 8.85 -4.27 -5.23
N LYS A 34 8.48 -5.47 -5.65
CA LYS A 34 9.46 -6.43 -6.12
C LYS A 34 10.11 -5.98 -7.42
N LYS A 35 9.34 -5.44 -8.34
CA LYS A 35 9.86 -5.03 -9.64
C LYS A 35 10.54 -3.67 -9.63
N ASN A 36 10.31 -2.91 -8.58
CA ASN A 36 10.83 -1.56 -8.50
C ASN A 36 10.37 -0.72 -9.69
N GLY A 37 9.07 -0.80 -9.95
CA GLY A 37 8.46 -0.03 -11.02
C GLY A 37 7.99 -0.90 -12.17
N ALA A 38 6.82 -0.59 -12.70
CA ALA A 38 6.27 -1.35 -13.81
C ALA A 38 5.18 -0.55 -14.51
N ARG A 39 4.96 -0.88 -15.76
CA ARG A 39 3.88 -0.30 -16.54
C ARG A 39 2.63 -1.14 -16.38
N THR A 40 1.50 -0.57 -16.77
CA THR A 40 0.22 -1.24 -16.60
C THR A 40 0.20 -2.63 -17.21
N GLU A 41 0.72 -2.78 -18.43
CA GLU A 41 0.70 -4.09 -19.07
C GLU A 41 1.52 -5.12 -18.32
N GLN A 42 2.63 -4.67 -17.75
CA GLN A 42 3.46 -5.58 -16.98
C GLN A 42 2.75 -6.00 -15.70
N ILE A 43 2.05 -5.07 -15.09
CA ILE A 43 1.30 -5.38 -13.87
C ILE A 43 0.21 -6.39 -14.16
N ILE A 44 -0.50 -6.21 -15.25
CA ILE A 44 -1.55 -7.14 -15.63
C ILE A 44 -0.98 -8.54 -15.81
N LYS A 45 0.11 -8.65 -16.55
CA LYS A 45 0.73 -9.94 -16.78
C LYS A 45 1.28 -10.55 -15.49
N GLY A 46 1.97 -9.74 -14.72
CA GLY A 46 2.64 -10.25 -13.53
C GLY A 46 1.72 -10.64 -12.40
N THR A 47 0.64 -9.89 -12.22
CA THR A 47 -0.30 -10.20 -11.15
C THR A 47 -1.37 -11.18 -11.57
N LYS A 48 -1.56 -11.35 -12.88
CA LYS A 48 -2.60 -12.20 -13.44
C LYS A 48 -4.00 -11.78 -13.02
N LEU A 49 -4.14 -10.51 -12.70
CA LEU A 49 -5.45 -9.95 -12.44
C LEU A 49 -6.07 -9.51 -13.75
N HIS A 50 -7.37 -9.39 -13.76
CA HIS A 50 -8.08 -8.94 -14.93
C HIS A 50 -7.66 -7.51 -15.27
N PRO A 51 -7.51 -7.17 -16.57
CA PRO A 51 -7.06 -5.82 -16.92
C PRO A 51 -7.90 -4.70 -16.33
N SER A 52 -9.21 -4.84 -16.32
CA SER A 52 -10.04 -3.78 -15.74
C SER A 52 -9.84 -3.65 -14.25
N THR A 53 -9.62 -4.77 -13.57
CA THR A 53 -9.34 -4.75 -12.15
C THR A 53 -8.02 -4.01 -11.88
N VAL A 54 -7.00 -4.27 -12.70
CA VAL A 54 -5.72 -3.59 -12.51
C VAL A 54 -5.88 -2.10 -12.70
N ARG A 55 -6.54 -1.68 -13.77
CA ARG A 55 -6.67 -0.27 -14.04
C ARG A 55 -7.45 0.46 -12.95
N GLU A 56 -8.53 -0.15 -12.53
CA GLU A 56 -9.34 0.45 -11.46
C GLU A 56 -8.57 0.50 -10.16
N THR A 57 -7.88 -0.57 -9.82
CA THR A 57 -7.14 -0.62 -8.57
C THR A 57 -5.98 0.36 -8.57
N LEU A 58 -5.27 0.48 -9.69
CA LEU A 58 -4.19 1.45 -9.80
C LEU A 58 -4.70 2.87 -9.56
N SER A 59 -5.85 3.18 -10.13
CA SER A 59 -6.43 4.50 -9.94
C SER A 59 -6.74 4.76 -8.47
N GLN A 60 -7.34 3.78 -7.81
CA GLN A 60 -7.65 3.91 -6.40
C GLN A 60 -6.41 4.05 -5.54
N MET A 61 -5.41 3.21 -5.80
CA MET A 61 -4.18 3.24 -5.02
C MET A 61 -3.41 4.54 -5.23
N TYR A 62 -3.46 5.05 -6.44
CA TYR A 62 -2.83 6.33 -6.72
C TYR A 62 -3.49 7.45 -5.94
N ASP A 63 -4.82 7.47 -5.93
CA ASP A 63 -5.57 8.47 -5.18
C ASP A 63 -5.30 8.35 -3.68
N GLN A 64 -5.11 7.14 -3.20
CA GLN A 64 -4.83 6.90 -1.79
C GLN A 64 -3.36 7.09 -1.43
N LYS A 65 -2.55 7.42 -2.42
CA LYS A 65 -1.12 7.65 -2.23
C LYS A 65 -0.39 6.42 -1.72
N LEU A 66 -0.83 5.26 -2.14
CA LEU A 66 -0.15 4.01 -1.87
C LEU A 66 0.87 3.69 -2.95
N ILE A 67 0.71 4.30 -4.10
CA ILE A 67 1.65 4.19 -5.20
C ILE A 67 1.87 5.58 -5.77
N TYR A 68 2.96 5.72 -6.50
CA TYR A 68 3.21 6.94 -7.24
C TYR A 68 3.62 6.53 -8.66
N ARG A 69 3.74 7.50 -9.54
CA ARG A 69 4.05 7.18 -10.92
C ARG A 69 4.96 8.23 -11.52
N LYS A 70 5.70 7.82 -12.52
CA LYS A 70 6.54 8.71 -13.28
C LYS A 70 6.19 8.58 -14.75
N LYS A 71 6.13 9.69 -15.43
CA LYS A 71 5.81 9.67 -16.83
C LYS A 71 7.01 9.20 -17.65
N ILE A 72 6.76 8.31 -18.60
CA ILE A 72 7.80 7.84 -19.50
C ILE A 72 7.85 8.80 -20.67
N LYS A 73 9.03 9.28 -20.99
CA LYS A 73 9.17 10.26 -22.06
C LYS A 73 9.48 9.67 -23.39
N ASN A 74 9.17 8.45 -23.61
CA ASN A 74 9.43 7.81 -24.87
C ASN A 74 8.19 7.91 -25.71
N GLN A 75 8.32 8.47 -26.90
CA GLN A 75 7.17 8.69 -27.74
C GLN A 75 6.59 7.47 -28.36
N SER A 76 7.32 6.38 -28.40
CA SER A 76 6.77 5.16 -28.97
C SER A 76 5.84 4.46 -28.01
N ILE A 77 5.72 4.98 -26.80
CA ILE A 77 4.87 4.36 -25.81
C ILE A 77 3.45 4.76 -26.08
N GLY A 78 2.56 4.41 -26.35
CA GLY A 78 1.23 4.89 -26.65
C GLY A 78 0.54 5.47 -25.47
N LYS A 79 -0.65 5.01 -25.16
CA LYS A 79 -1.43 5.51 -24.06
C LYS A 79 -0.81 5.06 -22.77
N ASN A 80 -1.12 5.66 -21.69
CA ASN A 80 -0.66 5.24 -20.38
C ASN A 80 0.85 5.19 -20.24
N PRO A 81 1.52 6.27 -20.50
CA PRO A 81 2.99 6.27 -20.48
C PRO A 81 3.52 6.48 -19.07
N TYR A 82 3.10 5.65 -18.13
CA TYR A 82 3.53 5.80 -16.76
C TYR A 82 4.19 4.54 -16.24
N LEU A 83 5.21 4.75 -15.40
CA LEU A 83 5.75 3.68 -14.57
C LEU A 83 5.21 3.88 -13.17
N TYR A 84 4.65 2.85 -12.61
CA TYR A 84 4.08 2.89 -11.26
C TYR A 84 5.03 2.26 -10.26
N TYR A 85 5.06 2.83 -9.07
CA TYR A 85 5.94 2.40 -7.99
C TYR A 85 5.14 2.36 -6.69
N SER A 86 5.41 1.36 -5.86
CA SER A 86 4.82 1.31 -4.53
C SER A 86 5.60 2.19 -3.57
N ILE A 87 4.91 2.79 -2.61
CA ILE A 87 5.62 3.47 -1.53
C ILE A 87 6.36 2.42 -0.72
N SER A 88 7.36 2.86 0.03
CA SER A 88 8.15 1.92 0.81
C SER A 88 7.31 1.26 1.90
N PRO A 89 7.72 0.07 2.36
CA PRO A 89 6.98 -0.56 3.45
C PRO A 89 6.89 0.29 4.71
N ILE A 90 7.93 1.01 5.05
CA ILE A 90 7.89 1.89 6.21
C ILE A 90 6.87 3.00 6.02
N ALA A 91 6.81 3.57 4.82
CA ALA A 91 5.82 4.60 4.54
C ALA A 91 4.40 4.04 4.66
N LEU A 92 4.22 2.82 4.18
CA LEU A 92 2.92 2.17 4.27
C LEU A 92 2.53 1.94 5.73
N LEU A 93 3.47 1.46 6.54
CA LEU A 93 3.19 1.23 7.95
C LEU A 93 2.82 2.52 8.68
N LYS A 94 3.55 3.59 8.40
CA LYS A 94 3.26 4.86 9.06
C LYS A 94 1.87 5.37 8.68
N LYS A 95 1.51 5.20 7.44
CA LYS A 95 0.20 5.60 6.97
C LYS A 95 -0.91 4.84 7.67
N ARG A 96 -0.75 3.54 7.76
CA ARG A 96 -1.76 2.70 8.38
C ARG A 96 -1.81 2.88 9.90
N ALA A 97 -0.66 3.07 10.51
CA ALA A 97 -0.61 3.30 11.94
C ALA A 97 -1.33 4.60 12.31
N TYR A 98 -1.15 5.62 11.49
CA TYR A 98 -1.82 6.88 11.73
C TYR A 98 -3.34 6.72 11.70
N ILE A 99 -3.85 6.03 10.69
CA ILE A 99 -5.29 5.83 10.55
C ILE A 99 -5.83 5.01 11.71
N LEU A 100 -5.11 3.96 12.08
CA LEU A 100 -5.54 3.10 13.17
C LEU A 100 -5.57 3.88 14.50
N GLU A 101 -4.52 4.65 14.74
CA GLU A 101 -4.47 5.45 15.96
C GLU A 101 -5.64 6.41 16.04
N GLU A 102 -5.94 7.08 14.92
CA GLU A 102 -7.07 8.00 14.88
C GLU A 102 -8.38 7.29 15.19
N ASN A 103 -8.57 6.13 14.60
CA ASN A 103 -9.81 5.40 14.81
C ASN A 103 -9.95 4.91 16.24
N LEU A 104 -8.86 4.42 16.82
CA LEU A 104 -8.91 3.93 18.19
C LEU A 104 -9.20 5.07 19.17
N ASN A 105 -8.64 6.22 18.91
CA ASN A 105 -8.88 7.37 19.78
C ASN A 105 -10.32 7.86 19.66
N LYS A 106 -10.91 7.78 18.47
CA LYS A 106 -12.32 8.12 18.34
C LYS A 106 -13.19 7.18 19.15
N ILE A 107 -12.86 5.89 19.11
CA ILE A 107 -13.62 4.92 19.89
C ILE A 107 -13.47 5.20 21.37
N ALA A 108 -12.28 5.57 21.82
CA ALA A 108 -12.07 5.86 23.23
C ALA A 108 -12.92 7.01 23.73
N ASN A 109 -13.31 7.90 22.85
CA ASN A 109 -14.12 9.05 23.22
C ASN A 109 -15.61 8.80 23.17
N LEU A 110 -16.02 7.58 22.86
CA LEU A 110 -17.44 7.24 22.82
C LEU A 110 -17.95 6.68 24.14
N THR A 111 -17.14 6.72 25.17
CA THR A 111 -17.55 6.13 26.45
C THR A 111 -18.80 6.83 26.98
N SER A 112 -19.66 6.05 27.58
CA SER A 112 -20.88 6.57 28.22
C SER A 112 -21.86 7.20 27.23
N GLY A 113 -21.72 6.89 25.97
CA GLY A 113 -22.64 7.41 24.98
C GLY A 113 -22.55 8.91 24.78
N LYS A 114 -21.56 9.54 25.36
CA LYS A 114 -21.37 10.95 25.16
C LYS A 114 -20.12 11.22 24.38
N GLU A 115 -20.24 12.15 23.45
CA GLU A 115 -19.08 12.55 22.70
C GLU A 115 -18.28 13.52 23.54
N LYS A 116 -17.09 13.14 23.89
CA LYS A 116 -16.23 14.02 24.66
C LYS A 116 -15.40 14.87 23.74
N SER A 117 -14.65 15.76 24.32
CA SER A 117 -13.76 16.58 23.50
C SER A 117 -12.74 15.67 22.84
N ASP A 118 -12.19 16.14 21.73
CA ASP A 118 -11.20 15.37 21.00
C ASP A 118 -9.86 15.32 21.68
N ASP A 119 -9.78 15.87 22.89
CA ASP A 119 -8.49 15.96 23.56
C ASP A 119 -8.01 14.65 24.17
N TYR A 120 -8.94 13.74 24.42
CA TYR A 120 -8.56 12.48 25.04
C TYR A 120 -8.06 11.53 23.96
N LYS A 121 -6.77 11.27 23.96
CA LYS A 121 -6.15 10.43 22.96
C LYS A 121 -5.24 9.43 23.65
N PRO A 122 -5.83 8.39 24.21
CA PRO A 122 -5.05 7.42 24.97
C PRO A 122 -4.18 6.50 24.14
N VAL A 123 -4.45 6.40 22.86
CA VAL A 123 -3.72 5.47 22.00
C VAL A 123 -2.66 6.22 21.22
N LYS A 124 -1.45 5.69 21.27
CA LYS A 124 -0.36 6.23 20.46
C LYS A 124 0.41 5.07 19.86
N ILE A 125 0.50 5.05 18.55
CA ILE A 125 1.20 3.98 17.84
C ILE A 125 2.47 4.56 17.27
N ASN A 126 3.59 3.98 17.62
CA ASN A 126 4.89 4.43 17.15
C ASN A 126 5.51 3.41 16.23
N ILE A 127 6.13 3.89 15.18
CA ILE A 127 6.86 3.06 14.24
C ILE A 127 8.33 3.38 14.42
N TYR A 128 9.13 2.36 14.76
CA TYR A 128 10.55 2.54 14.95
C TYR A 128 11.30 1.99 13.75
N GLU A 129 12.02 2.85 13.07
CA GLU A 129 12.75 2.42 11.90
C GLU A 129 14.08 1.82 12.31
N ARG A 130 14.53 0.88 11.51
CA ARG A 130 15.82 0.27 11.78
C ARG A 130 16.92 1.29 11.55
N VAL A 131 17.86 1.33 12.47
CA VAL A 131 19.00 2.20 12.31
C VAL A 131 20.04 1.48 11.47
N ASP A 132 20.50 2.14 10.42
CA ASP A 132 21.49 1.56 9.56
C ASP A 132 22.82 1.50 10.24
N GLN A 133 23.48 0.36 10.15
CA GLN A 133 24.73 0.14 10.86
C GLN A 133 25.96 0.38 10.01
N THR A 134 25.85 0.90 8.85
CA THR A 134 27.01 1.08 7.99
C THR A 134 28.03 2.11 8.48
#